data_5b7bf96a323dded4c364e7d81ca527f5
#
_entry.id   5b7bf96a323dded4c364e7d81ca527f5
#
_cell.length_a   1.000
_cell.length_b   1.000
_cell.length_c   1.000
_cell.angle_alpha   90.00
_cell.angle_beta   90.00
_cell.angle_gamma   90.00
#
_symmetry.space_group_name_H-M   'P 1'
#
loop_
_entity.id
_entity.type
_entity.pdbx_description
1 polymer ?
#
loop_
_entity_poly.entity_id
_entity_poly.type
_entity_poly.pdbx_seq_one_letter_code
_entity_poly.pdbx_strand_id
1 'polypeptide(L)'
;MLGVSYDRFEFEMQMLLDASANYPILELPIETIYDSKENHQTHFRTVSDSAKIYAILGKRFLKYSLASFSSSIIDLLLFTILCHFLRNRVAGYVALCTVLARIVSATYNYAVNYKVVFKSRENPCKAALEYALLAVVQMTMSALLCTGGVLLLPLLPEAVVKIVVDTVLFFASYYLKQKVVFRKS
;
A
#
# COMPACT_ATOMS: atom_id res chain seq x y z
N MET A 1 -13.05 16.88 -19.80
CA MET A 1 -13.30 15.55 -20.39
C MET A 1 -12.54 14.53 -19.61
N LEU A 2 -13.22 13.57 -19.01
CA LEU A 2 -12.61 12.42 -18.33
C LEU A 2 -12.02 11.53 -19.43
N GLY A 3 -10.69 11.43 -19.50
CA GLY A 3 -10.00 10.58 -20.46
C GLY A 3 -10.04 9.11 -20.05
N VAL A 4 -11.25 8.57 -19.92
CA VAL A 4 -11.47 7.17 -19.50
C VAL A 4 -11.55 6.31 -20.76
N SER A 5 -10.56 5.44 -20.93
CA SER A 5 -10.43 4.54 -22.09
C SER A 5 -10.95 3.12 -21.79
N TYR A 6 -12.03 3.00 -21.03
CA TYR A 6 -12.59 1.71 -20.62
C TYR A 6 -14.04 1.58 -21.10
N ASP A 7 -14.44 0.34 -21.42
CA ASP A 7 -15.79 0.00 -21.83
C ASP A 7 -16.54 -0.76 -20.72
N ARG A 8 -17.87 -0.65 -20.66
CA ARG A 8 -18.75 -1.38 -19.75
C ARG A 8 -18.51 -1.11 -18.25
N PHE A 9 -18.56 -2.14 -17.41
CA PHE A 9 -18.44 -2.09 -15.95
C PHE A 9 -17.09 -1.56 -15.44
N GLU A 10 -16.03 -1.67 -16.26
CA GLU A 10 -14.72 -1.09 -15.98
C GLU A 10 -14.79 0.44 -15.99
N PHE A 11 -15.55 1.00 -16.93
CA PHE A 11 -15.78 2.44 -17.02
C PHE A 11 -16.45 2.98 -15.76
N GLU A 12 -17.51 2.30 -15.29
CA GLU A 12 -18.24 2.69 -14.08
C GLU A 12 -17.33 2.66 -12.86
N MET A 13 -16.54 1.59 -12.68
CA MET A 13 -15.59 1.47 -11.56
C MET A 13 -14.52 2.56 -11.62
N GLN A 14 -13.94 2.83 -12.79
CA GLN A 14 -12.93 3.87 -12.95
C GLN A 14 -13.53 5.26 -12.71
N MET A 15 -14.72 5.51 -13.19
CA MET A 15 -15.45 6.77 -12.98
C MET A 15 -15.71 6.98 -11.47
N LEU A 16 -16.17 5.96 -10.75
CA LEU A 16 -16.39 6.03 -9.30
C LEU A 16 -15.08 6.29 -8.55
N LEU A 17 -13.98 5.63 -8.93
CA LEU A 17 -12.67 5.85 -8.33
C LEU A 17 -12.13 7.27 -8.56
N ASP A 18 -12.34 7.82 -9.76
CA ASP A 18 -11.92 9.17 -10.09
C ASP A 18 -12.85 10.23 -9.47
N ALA A 19 -14.16 9.97 -9.44
CA ALA A 19 -15.13 10.83 -8.78
C ALA A 19 -14.91 10.88 -7.27
N SER A 20 -14.76 9.73 -6.61
CA SER A 20 -14.53 9.64 -5.16
C SER A 20 -13.24 10.34 -4.69
N ALA A 21 -12.32 10.57 -5.63
CA ALA A 21 -11.08 11.26 -5.37
C ALA A 21 -11.22 12.79 -5.35
N ASN A 22 -12.27 13.33 -6.00
CA ASN A 22 -12.41 14.77 -6.27
C ASN A 22 -13.74 15.34 -5.78
N TYR A 23 -14.76 14.50 -5.56
CA TYR A 23 -16.11 14.91 -5.22
C TYR A 23 -16.69 14.04 -4.10
N PRO A 24 -17.56 14.58 -3.23
CA PRO A 24 -18.36 13.78 -2.32
C PRO A 24 -19.36 12.93 -3.14
N ILE A 25 -19.41 11.63 -2.86
CA ILE A 25 -20.40 10.72 -3.47
C ILE A 25 -21.62 10.69 -2.55
N LEU A 26 -22.78 11.01 -3.11
CA LEU A 26 -24.07 10.89 -2.44
C LEU A 26 -24.80 9.68 -3.01
N GLU A 27 -25.24 8.80 -2.13
CA GLU A 27 -26.07 7.65 -2.49
C GLU A 27 -27.54 8.02 -2.37
N LEU A 28 -28.29 7.85 -3.47
CA LEU A 28 -29.74 8.03 -3.48
C LEU A 28 -30.40 6.68 -3.69
N PRO A 29 -31.37 6.30 -2.85
CA PRO A 29 -32.15 5.08 -3.08
C PRO A 29 -32.99 5.25 -4.35
N ILE A 30 -32.86 4.32 -5.28
CA ILE A 30 -33.66 4.26 -6.49
C ILE A 30 -34.46 2.96 -6.50
N GLU A 31 -35.68 3.05 -7.04
CA GLU A 31 -36.51 1.85 -7.26
C GLU A 31 -35.98 1.10 -8.48
N THR A 32 -35.64 -0.18 -8.29
CA THR A 32 -35.14 -1.01 -9.39
C THR A 32 -36.31 -1.72 -10.07
N ILE A 33 -36.59 -1.36 -11.32
CA ILE A 33 -37.63 -1.97 -12.13
C ILE A 33 -36.97 -3.08 -12.96
N TYR A 34 -37.49 -4.32 -12.78
CA TYR A 34 -37.05 -5.49 -13.56
C TYR A 34 -38.09 -5.79 -14.64
N ASP A 35 -37.66 -6.00 -15.87
CA ASP A 35 -38.51 -6.13 -17.06
C ASP A 35 -39.34 -7.40 -17.06
N SER A 36 -38.92 -8.49 -16.41
CA SER A 36 -39.72 -9.67 -16.11
C SER A 36 -39.09 -10.58 -15.06
N LYS A 37 -39.89 -11.32 -14.30
CA LYS A 37 -39.41 -12.30 -13.31
C LYS A 37 -38.73 -13.52 -13.92
N GLU A 38 -38.94 -13.80 -15.21
CA GLU A 38 -38.50 -15.03 -15.87
C GLU A 38 -37.26 -14.86 -16.76
N ASN A 39 -36.88 -13.64 -17.12
CA ASN A 39 -35.78 -13.39 -18.06
C ASN A 39 -34.73 -12.42 -17.49
N HIS A 40 -34.06 -12.82 -16.42
CA HIS A 40 -32.94 -12.12 -15.82
C HIS A 40 -31.69 -12.34 -16.66
N GLN A 41 -31.60 -11.74 -17.84
CA GLN A 41 -30.34 -11.73 -18.60
C GLN A 41 -29.44 -10.63 -18.05
N THR A 42 -28.48 -11.04 -17.19
CA THR A 42 -27.38 -10.15 -16.82
C THR A 42 -26.35 -10.15 -17.94
N HIS A 43 -25.99 -8.96 -18.42
CA HIS A 43 -24.89 -8.78 -19.36
C HIS A 43 -23.51 -8.83 -18.68
N PHE A 44 -23.48 -9.05 -17.36
CA PHE A 44 -22.27 -9.18 -16.57
C PHE A 44 -21.65 -10.58 -16.73
N ARG A 45 -20.48 -10.64 -17.32
CA ARG A 45 -19.68 -11.87 -17.43
C ARG A 45 -18.86 -12.05 -16.16
N THR A 46 -19.37 -12.84 -15.21
CA THR A 46 -18.88 -12.93 -13.83
C THR A 46 -17.37 -13.05 -13.71
N VAL A 47 -16.72 -13.89 -14.49
CA VAL A 47 -15.26 -14.09 -14.39
C VAL A 47 -14.48 -12.97 -15.11
N SER A 48 -14.86 -12.67 -16.36
CA SER A 48 -14.12 -11.71 -17.19
C SER A 48 -14.24 -10.28 -16.65
N ASP A 49 -15.46 -9.84 -16.33
CA ASP A 49 -15.70 -8.47 -15.90
C ASP A 49 -15.20 -8.25 -14.45
N SER A 50 -15.32 -9.27 -13.58
CA SER A 50 -14.69 -9.24 -12.26
C SER A 50 -13.17 -9.15 -12.34
N ALA A 51 -12.52 -9.95 -13.20
CA ALA A 51 -11.07 -9.91 -13.36
C ALA A 51 -10.58 -8.52 -13.78
N LYS A 52 -11.30 -7.84 -14.67
CA LYS A 52 -10.97 -6.50 -15.13
C LYS A 52 -11.17 -5.44 -14.05
N ILE A 53 -12.26 -5.53 -13.28
CA ILE A 53 -12.50 -4.66 -12.11
C ILE A 53 -11.38 -4.85 -11.07
N TYR A 54 -11.03 -6.09 -10.74
CA TYR A 54 -9.94 -6.38 -9.82
C TYR A 54 -8.57 -5.93 -10.37
N ALA A 55 -8.35 -5.97 -11.68
CA ALA A 55 -7.14 -5.44 -12.29
C ALA A 55 -7.00 -3.92 -12.08
N ILE A 56 -8.09 -3.16 -12.16
CA ILE A 56 -8.10 -1.72 -11.88
C ILE A 56 -7.74 -1.46 -10.41
N LEU A 57 -8.39 -2.17 -9.48
CA LEU A 57 -8.12 -2.06 -8.05
C LEU A 57 -6.69 -2.52 -7.71
N GLY A 58 -6.25 -3.63 -8.31
CA GLY A 58 -4.92 -4.20 -8.10
C GLY A 58 -3.78 -3.34 -8.64
N LYS A 59 -4.02 -2.52 -9.67
CA LYS A 59 -3.00 -1.65 -10.26
C LYS A 59 -2.37 -0.68 -9.24
N ARG A 60 -3.17 -0.13 -8.34
CA ARG A 60 -2.68 0.74 -7.27
C ARG A 60 -1.87 -0.03 -6.24
N PHE A 61 -2.37 -1.20 -5.85
CA PHE A 61 -1.65 -2.10 -4.95
C PHE A 61 -0.32 -2.58 -5.54
N LEU A 62 -0.28 -2.93 -6.83
CA LEU A 62 0.95 -3.32 -7.51
C LEU A 62 1.98 -2.17 -7.53
N LYS A 63 1.56 -0.94 -7.80
CA LYS A 63 2.44 0.24 -7.72
C LYS A 63 3.00 0.43 -6.31
N TYR A 64 2.18 0.25 -5.27
CA TYR A 64 2.62 0.30 -3.88
C TYR A 64 3.65 -0.79 -3.57
N SER A 65 3.42 -2.01 -4.00
CA SER A 65 4.34 -3.15 -3.80
C SER A 65 5.67 -2.91 -4.51
N LEU A 66 5.65 -2.43 -5.75
CA LEU A 66 6.85 -2.09 -6.51
C LEU A 66 7.63 -0.94 -5.86
N ALA A 67 6.95 0.09 -5.36
CA ALA A 67 7.58 1.19 -4.63
C ALA A 67 8.27 0.70 -3.35
N SER A 68 7.63 -0.20 -2.60
CA SER A 68 8.20 -0.78 -1.39
C SER A 68 9.40 -1.68 -1.70
N PHE A 69 9.31 -2.48 -2.76
CA PHE A 69 10.40 -3.34 -3.20
C PHE A 69 11.61 -2.54 -3.69
N SER A 70 11.41 -1.51 -4.51
CA SER A 70 12.48 -0.62 -4.97
C SER A 70 13.17 0.11 -3.80
N SER A 71 12.41 0.53 -2.80
CA SER A 71 12.95 1.13 -1.58
C SER A 71 13.84 0.16 -0.80
N SER A 72 13.47 -1.12 -0.72
CA SER A 72 14.29 -2.15 -0.06
C SER A 72 15.60 -2.39 -0.79
N ILE A 73 15.58 -2.36 -2.12
CA ILE A 73 16.81 -2.45 -2.93
C ILE A 73 17.72 -1.25 -2.65
N ILE A 74 17.17 -0.04 -2.63
CA ILE A 74 17.92 1.18 -2.33
C ILE A 74 18.55 1.12 -0.93
N ASP A 75 17.77 0.67 0.07
CA ASP A 75 18.26 0.49 1.45
C ASP A 75 19.48 -0.43 1.50
N LEU A 76 19.40 -1.59 0.86
CA LEU A 76 20.45 -2.59 0.84
C LEU A 76 21.69 -2.09 0.08
N LEU A 77 21.52 -1.45 -1.06
CA LEU A 77 22.63 -0.88 -1.83
C LEU A 77 23.35 0.22 -1.05
N LEU A 78 22.61 1.16 -0.48
CA LEU A 78 23.18 2.24 0.32
C LEU A 78 23.89 1.70 1.55
N PHE A 79 23.29 0.76 2.27
CA PHE A 79 23.93 0.10 3.40
C PHE A 79 25.27 -0.51 3.01
N THR A 80 25.29 -1.30 1.91
CA THR A 80 26.51 -1.96 1.44
C THR A 80 27.60 -0.96 1.05
N ILE A 81 27.22 0.09 0.31
CA ILE A 81 28.15 1.15 -0.10
C ILE A 81 28.71 1.88 1.12
N LEU A 82 27.84 2.33 2.04
CA LEU A 82 28.28 3.03 3.25
C LEU A 82 29.17 2.17 4.13
N CYS A 83 28.84 0.89 4.31
CA CYS A 83 29.67 -0.04 5.06
C CYS A 83 31.06 -0.20 4.42
N HIS A 84 31.15 -0.26 3.10
CA HIS A 84 32.44 -0.35 2.41
C HIS A 84 33.35 0.85 2.70
N PHE A 85 32.77 2.07 2.71
CA PHE A 85 33.56 3.30 2.96
C PHE A 85 33.85 3.56 4.45
N LEU A 86 32.97 3.17 5.37
CA LEU A 86 33.10 3.50 6.79
C LEU A 86 33.74 2.40 7.64
N ARG A 87 33.89 1.18 7.12
CA ARG A 87 34.36 -0.01 7.84
C ARG A 87 35.66 0.24 8.63
N ASN A 88 36.59 1.00 8.08
CA ASN A 88 37.90 1.24 8.69
C ASN A 88 38.02 2.64 9.29
N ARG A 89 36.98 3.42 9.38
CA ARG A 89 37.03 4.84 9.77
C ARG A 89 36.24 5.17 11.03
N VAL A 90 35.21 4.40 11.35
CA VAL A 90 34.27 4.72 12.45
C VAL A 90 33.97 3.49 13.27
N ALA A 91 34.14 3.56 14.60
CA ALA A 91 33.67 2.53 15.51
C ALA A 91 32.13 2.53 15.48
N GLY A 92 31.51 1.33 15.36
CA GLY A 92 30.03 1.20 15.25
C GLY A 92 29.48 1.58 13.88
N TYR A 93 30.30 1.55 12.83
CA TYR A 93 29.93 1.92 11.45
C TYR A 93 28.66 1.20 10.96
N VAL A 94 28.41 -0.05 11.37
CA VAL A 94 27.24 -0.82 10.96
C VAL A 94 25.94 -0.14 11.38
N ALA A 95 25.86 0.33 12.64
CA ALA A 95 24.68 1.04 13.13
C ALA A 95 24.47 2.36 12.39
N LEU A 96 25.55 3.12 12.18
CA LEU A 96 25.50 4.38 11.43
C LEU A 96 25.04 4.16 9.99
N CYS A 97 25.62 3.17 9.28
CA CYS A 97 25.24 2.82 7.91
C CYS A 97 23.76 2.40 7.84
N THR A 98 23.31 1.60 8.80
CA THR A 98 21.90 1.16 8.87
C THR A 98 20.95 2.35 9.01
N VAL A 99 21.25 3.28 9.92
CA VAL A 99 20.39 4.46 10.13
C VAL A 99 20.38 5.36 8.89
N LEU A 100 21.55 5.65 8.31
CA LEU A 100 21.64 6.51 7.12
C LEU A 100 20.92 5.89 5.91
N ALA A 101 21.16 4.60 5.64
CA ALA A 101 20.48 3.90 4.56
C ALA A 101 18.96 3.91 4.77
N ARG A 102 18.50 3.69 6.00
CA ARG A 102 17.08 3.69 6.35
C ARG A 102 16.42 5.06 6.18
N ILE A 103 17.08 6.14 6.56
CA ILE A 103 16.54 7.49 6.37
C ILE A 103 16.33 7.78 4.88
N VAL A 104 17.33 7.47 4.05
CA VAL A 104 17.24 7.72 2.60
C VAL A 104 16.18 6.84 1.94
N SER A 105 16.16 5.54 2.24
CA SER A 105 15.20 4.61 1.66
C SER A 105 13.77 4.92 2.10
N ALA A 106 13.55 5.30 3.36
CA ALA A 106 12.25 5.70 3.87
C ALA A 106 11.75 7.00 3.22
N THR A 107 12.63 7.99 3.04
CA THR A 107 12.31 9.25 2.34
C THR A 107 11.91 8.99 0.89
N TYR A 108 12.68 8.14 0.19
CA TYR A 108 12.35 7.71 -1.17
C TYR A 108 10.97 7.01 -1.21
N ASN A 109 10.73 6.03 -0.33
CA ASN A 109 9.47 5.30 -0.28
C ASN A 109 8.29 6.25 -0.01
N TYR A 110 8.45 7.19 0.93
CA TYR A 110 7.45 8.22 1.18
C TYR A 110 7.16 9.05 -0.08
N ALA A 111 8.20 9.56 -0.75
CA ALA A 111 8.05 10.42 -1.92
C ALA A 111 7.34 9.70 -3.09
N VAL A 112 7.71 8.42 -3.35
CA VAL A 112 7.06 7.61 -4.38
C VAL A 112 5.61 7.30 -4.01
N ASN A 113 5.33 6.93 -2.77
CA ASN A 113 3.96 6.68 -2.32
C ASN A 113 3.11 7.97 -2.42
N TYR A 114 3.63 9.10 -1.96
CA TYR A 114 2.93 10.38 -1.99
C TYR A 114 2.60 10.83 -3.43
N LYS A 115 3.60 10.84 -4.35
CA LYS A 115 3.46 11.40 -5.70
C LYS A 115 2.90 10.41 -6.73
N VAL A 116 3.32 9.13 -6.68
CA VAL A 116 3.08 8.17 -7.77
C VAL A 116 1.97 7.18 -7.43
N VAL A 117 2.00 6.62 -6.22
CA VAL A 117 1.06 5.56 -5.84
C VAL A 117 -0.29 6.14 -5.48
N PHE A 118 -0.32 7.05 -4.50
CA PHE A 118 -1.56 7.61 -3.96
C PHE A 118 -1.94 8.96 -4.56
N LYS A 119 -0.99 9.68 -5.20
CA LYS A 119 -1.19 11.01 -5.78
C LYS A 119 -1.89 11.94 -4.79
N SER A 120 -1.37 11.98 -3.56
CA SER A 120 -1.96 12.73 -2.45
C SER A 120 -1.92 14.23 -2.71
N ARG A 121 -2.97 14.93 -2.28
CA ARG A 121 -3.06 16.40 -2.26
C ARG A 121 -2.92 16.98 -0.85
N GLU A 122 -2.76 16.13 0.16
CA GLU A 122 -2.54 16.54 1.55
C GLU A 122 -1.24 17.33 1.70
N ASN A 123 -1.16 18.12 2.77
CA ASN A 123 0.06 18.83 3.12
C ASN A 123 1.23 17.84 3.28
N PRO A 124 2.35 18.00 2.53
CA PRO A 124 3.46 17.05 2.55
C PRO A 124 4.04 16.81 3.95
N CYS A 125 4.17 17.87 4.77
CA CYS A 125 4.71 17.75 6.11
C CYS A 125 3.80 16.92 7.03
N LYS A 126 2.48 17.13 6.95
CA LYS A 126 1.50 16.37 7.72
C LYS A 126 1.51 14.90 7.29
N ALA A 127 1.47 14.64 5.99
CA ALA A 127 1.52 13.28 5.44
C ALA A 127 2.84 12.57 5.80
N ALA A 128 3.98 13.28 5.83
CA ALA A 128 5.27 12.73 6.25
C ALA A 128 5.26 12.33 7.74
N LEU A 129 4.68 13.16 8.61
CA LEU A 129 4.56 12.87 10.04
C LEU A 129 3.65 11.64 10.27
N GLU A 130 2.49 11.60 9.63
CA GLU A 130 1.56 10.47 9.72
C GLU A 130 2.19 9.17 9.17
N TYR A 131 2.97 9.29 8.09
CA TYR A 131 3.73 8.16 7.54
C TYR A 131 4.79 7.65 8.52
N ALA A 132 5.56 8.54 9.15
CA ALA A 132 6.58 8.17 10.13
C ALA A 132 5.95 7.53 11.38
N LEU A 133 4.86 8.10 11.88
CA LEU A 133 4.11 7.54 13.00
C LEU A 133 3.60 6.13 12.69
N LEU A 134 3.00 5.94 11.51
CA LEU A 134 2.53 4.64 11.05
C LEU A 134 3.67 3.61 10.96
N ALA A 135 4.86 4.03 10.49
CA ALA A 135 6.03 3.16 10.43
C ALA A 135 6.49 2.70 11.81
N VAL A 136 6.50 3.60 12.80
CA VAL A 136 6.84 3.25 14.21
C VAL A 136 5.80 2.29 14.79
N VAL A 137 4.51 2.57 14.60
CA VAL A 137 3.42 1.68 15.04
C VAL A 137 3.56 0.30 14.40
N GLN A 138 3.81 0.24 13.10
CA GLN A 138 3.99 -1.02 12.38
C GLN A 138 5.18 -1.83 12.89
N MET A 139 6.33 -1.18 13.16
CA MET A 139 7.50 -1.83 13.75
C MET A 139 7.19 -2.42 15.13
N THR A 140 6.53 -1.65 15.98
CA THR A 140 6.15 -2.09 17.33
C THR A 140 5.17 -3.27 17.26
N MET A 141 4.14 -3.18 16.42
CA MET A 141 3.18 -4.25 16.21
C MET A 141 3.82 -5.52 15.66
N SER A 142 4.76 -5.39 14.70
CA SER A 142 5.51 -6.53 14.17
C SER A 142 6.29 -7.25 15.29
N ALA A 143 7.01 -6.49 16.12
CA ALA A 143 7.77 -7.07 17.23
C ALA A 143 6.86 -7.79 18.24
N LEU A 144 5.76 -7.16 18.65
CA LEU A 144 4.80 -7.74 19.61
C LEU A 144 4.11 -8.98 19.05
N LEU A 145 3.62 -8.93 17.82
CA LEU A 145 2.91 -10.05 17.19
C LEU A 145 3.85 -11.21 16.88
N CYS A 146 5.08 -10.96 16.47
CA CYS A 146 6.07 -12.02 16.28
C CYS A 146 6.43 -12.69 17.60
N THR A 147 6.71 -11.92 18.66
CA THR A 147 7.01 -12.47 19.98
C THR A 147 5.84 -13.29 20.51
N GLY A 148 4.62 -12.74 20.48
CA GLY A 148 3.42 -13.46 20.90
C GLY A 148 3.15 -14.70 20.05
N GLY A 149 3.33 -14.61 18.74
CA GLY A 149 3.13 -15.73 17.83
C GLY A 149 4.09 -16.90 18.08
N VAL A 150 5.36 -16.62 18.34
CA VAL A 150 6.36 -17.65 18.69
C VAL A 150 6.02 -18.32 20.03
N LEU A 151 5.53 -17.56 21.02
CA LEU A 151 5.13 -18.11 22.32
C LEU A 151 3.86 -18.98 22.23
N LEU A 152 2.91 -18.59 21.38
CA LEU A 152 1.64 -19.31 21.22
C LEU A 152 1.76 -20.54 20.31
N LEU A 153 2.69 -20.52 19.35
CA LEU A 153 2.87 -21.54 18.33
C LEU A 153 4.30 -22.09 18.33
N PRO A 154 4.75 -22.76 19.41
CA PRO A 154 6.13 -23.23 19.57
C PRO A 154 6.54 -24.31 18.55
N LEU A 155 5.56 -24.92 17.85
CA LEU A 155 5.80 -25.91 16.81
C LEU A 155 6.17 -25.30 15.46
N LEU A 156 5.92 -23.98 15.24
CA LEU A 156 6.23 -23.32 13.99
C LEU A 156 7.63 -22.66 14.05
N PRO A 157 8.41 -22.75 12.99
CA PRO A 157 9.66 -21.99 12.88
C PRO A 157 9.40 -20.49 13.02
N GLU A 158 10.23 -19.78 13.78
CA GLU A 158 10.13 -18.33 14.00
C GLU A 158 10.03 -17.53 12.70
N ALA A 159 10.74 -17.97 11.65
CA ALA A 159 10.70 -17.37 10.33
C ALA A 159 9.30 -17.43 9.69
N VAL A 160 8.58 -18.54 9.88
CA VAL A 160 7.22 -18.69 9.34
C VAL A 160 6.26 -17.73 10.05
N VAL A 161 6.34 -17.65 11.38
CA VAL A 161 5.54 -16.71 12.17
C VAL A 161 5.80 -15.28 11.71
N LYS A 162 7.07 -14.91 11.51
CA LYS A 162 7.44 -13.58 11.05
C LYS A 162 6.90 -13.28 9.65
N ILE A 163 7.02 -14.21 8.69
CA ILE A 163 6.50 -14.01 7.34
C ILE A 163 4.98 -13.77 7.36
N VAL A 164 4.24 -14.55 8.14
CA VAL A 164 2.78 -14.39 8.27
C VAL A 164 2.43 -13.02 8.86
N VAL A 165 3.07 -12.65 9.98
CA VAL A 165 2.85 -11.36 10.64
C VAL A 165 3.18 -10.19 9.71
N ASP A 166 4.35 -10.21 9.07
CA ASP A 166 4.78 -9.13 8.20
C ASP A 166 3.89 -9.04 6.93
N THR A 167 3.37 -10.17 6.44
CA THR A 167 2.41 -10.19 5.32
C THR A 167 1.10 -9.51 5.72
N VAL A 168 0.54 -9.85 6.88
CA VAL A 168 -0.69 -9.23 7.39
C VAL A 168 -0.48 -7.72 7.60
N LEU A 169 0.64 -7.34 8.23
CA LEU A 169 0.97 -5.93 8.47
C LEU A 169 1.23 -5.16 7.16
N PHE A 170 1.75 -5.80 6.12
CA PHE A 170 1.92 -5.18 4.80
C PHE A 170 0.58 -4.76 4.18
N PHE A 171 -0.43 -5.65 4.20
CA PHE A 171 -1.78 -5.32 3.72
C PHE A 171 -2.45 -4.26 4.59
N ALA A 172 -2.34 -4.37 5.91
CA ALA A 172 -2.85 -3.36 6.84
C ALA A 172 -2.18 -1.99 6.61
N SER A 173 -0.87 -1.96 6.40
CA SER A 173 -0.12 -0.74 6.09
C SER A 173 -0.56 -0.10 4.77
N TYR A 174 -0.79 -0.91 3.74
CA TYR A 174 -1.31 -0.41 2.47
C TYR A 174 -2.66 0.30 2.66
N TYR A 175 -3.59 -0.36 3.36
CA TYR A 175 -4.93 0.18 3.63
C TYR A 175 -4.87 1.47 4.45
N LEU A 176 -4.07 1.49 5.53
CA LEU A 176 -3.92 2.65 6.39
C LEU A 176 -3.25 3.82 5.67
N LYS A 177 -2.20 3.57 4.88
CA LYS A 177 -1.56 4.60 4.07
C LYS A 177 -2.54 5.22 3.09
N GLN A 178 -3.37 4.41 2.43
CA GLN A 178 -4.38 4.92 1.49
C GLN A 178 -5.45 5.76 2.18
N LYS A 179 -5.93 5.34 3.35
CA LYS A 179 -7.10 5.94 4.01
C LYS A 179 -6.74 7.06 4.98
N VAL A 180 -5.57 7.00 5.62
CA VAL A 180 -5.17 7.93 6.68
C VAL A 180 -4.10 8.89 6.20
N VAL A 181 -2.98 8.37 5.69
CA VAL A 181 -1.78 9.17 5.39
C VAL A 181 -1.91 9.94 4.08
N PHE A 182 -2.35 9.27 3.03
CA PHE A 182 -2.44 9.86 1.68
C PHE A 182 -3.89 10.08 1.26
N ARG A 183 -4.66 10.74 2.12
CA ARG A 183 -6.02 11.14 1.79
C ARG A 183 -6.00 12.00 0.53
N LYS A 184 -6.96 11.76 -0.34
CA LYS A 184 -7.34 12.73 -1.34
C LYS A 184 -8.46 13.56 -0.71
N SER A 185 -8.14 14.77 -0.27
CA SER A 185 -9.15 15.79 0.05
C SER A 185 -9.73 16.37 -1.22
#